data_65056b9b81ad5408078a925b73da17dc
#
_entry.id   65056b9b81ad5408078a925b73da17dc
#
_cell.length_a   1.000
_cell.length_b   1.000
_cell.length_c   1.000
_cell.angle_alpha   90.00
_cell.angle_beta   90.00
_cell.angle_gamma   90.00
#
_symmetry.space_group_name_H-M   'P 1'
#
loop_
_entity.id
_entity.type
_entity.pdbx_description
1 polymer ?
#
loop_
_entity_poly.entity_id
_entity_poly.type
_entity_poly.pdbx_seq_one_letter_code
_entity_poly.pdbx_strand_id
1 'polypeptide(L)'
;MRLSRQLLGTIFCLLTVFIPSHINAAIEPPSAESVERAREILRSIDDLWRGDSSYAIFSMHVKTEHYQRSMQMEAWSKGKDKSLVKILKPLKEKGTASLKSGKHLYSYLPRTDRTIRLTSGMMMGSWMGSHFTNDDLVDESRMEEDYTPAVTFEGVRDGNDIIEFALIPKEDAAVVWGKIILTVFAKSLLPIEEIFYDEDGIETRRMSFSDYKVMSGRELPAVMRVTPTDKPDEYTEIIYETLELNVDLKDSLFSINSLKRRR
;
A
#
# COMPACT_ATOMS: atom_id res chain seq x y z
N MET A 1 71.62 -25.79 59.19
CA MET A 1 71.23 -25.08 57.96
C MET A 1 69.93 -25.64 57.47
N ARG A 2 68.83 -24.91 57.68
CA ARG A 2 67.47 -25.36 57.32
C ARG A 2 66.99 -24.59 56.14
N LEU A 3 66.64 -25.28 55.04
CA LEU A 3 65.98 -24.72 53.89
C LEU A 3 64.43 -24.58 54.14
N SER A 4 63.95 -23.40 54.01
CA SER A 4 62.47 -23.11 54.01
C SER A 4 61.92 -23.25 52.63
N ARG A 5 60.89 -24.10 52.46
CA ARG A 5 60.03 -24.23 51.25
C ARG A 5 58.91 -23.19 51.33
N GLN A 6 58.84 -22.30 50.35
CA GLN A 6 57.71 -21.46 50.14
C GLN A 6 56.77 -22.18 49.20
N LEU A 7 55.50 -22.34 49.64
CA LEU A 7 54.33 -22.76 48.80
C LEU A 7 53.83 -21.55 48.03
N LEU A 8 53.83 -21.65 46.71
CA LEU A 8 53.12 -20.74 45.85
C LEU A 8 51.66 -21.28 45.64
N GLY A 9 50.71 -20.59 46.22
CA GLY A 9 49.30 -20.87 45.99
C GLY A 9 48.81 -20.19 44.69
N THR A 10 48.46 -20.98 43.70
CA THR A 10 47.84 -20.50 42.45
C THR A 10 46.36 -20.26 42.66
N ILE A 11 45.91 -19.00 42.67
CA ILE A 11 44.51 -18.64 42.70
C ILE A 11 43.95 -18.76 41.27
N PHE A 12 43.08 -19.74 41.04
CA PHE A 12 42.35 -19.94 39.78
C PHE A 12 41.11 -19.06 39.83
N CYS A 13 41.16 -17.91 39.16
CA CYS A 13 40.04 -17.00 39.02
C CYS A 13 39.10 -17.54 37.92
N LEU A 14 37.95 -18.15 38.28
CA LEU A 14 36.90 -18.56 37.34
C LEU A 14 36.19 -17.31 36.85
N LEU A 15 36.53 -16.86 35.63
CA LEU A 15 35.73 -15.87 34.89
C LEU A 15 34.47 -16.56 34.35
N THR A 16 33.34 -16.37 35.01
CA THR A 16 32.03 -16.72 34.46
C THR A 16 31.68 -15.71 33.36
N VAL A 17 31.84 -16.13 32.11
CA VAL A 17 31.33 -15.37 30.94
C VAL A 17 29.81 -15.44 30.94
N PHE A 18 29.18 -14.34 31.32
CA PHE A 18 27.74 -14.15 31.18
C PHE A 18 27.44 -13.91 29.70
N ILE A 19 27.01 -14.95 28.97
CA ILE A 19 26.49 -14.81 27.60
C ILE A 19 25.07 -14.33 27.76
N PRO A 20 24.71 -13.12 27.33
CA PRO A 20 23.31 -12.71 27.31
C PRO A 20 22.61 -13.60 26.27
N SER A 21 21.71 -14.45 26.73
CA SER A 21 20.76 -15.16 25.87
C SER A 21 19.85 -14.11 25.24
N HIS A 22 20.05 -13.81 23.96
CA HIS A 22 19.07 -13.12 23.17
C HIS A 22 17.85 -14.03 23.10
N ILE A 23 16.86 -13.74 23.96
CA ILE A 23 15.52 -14.32 23.84
C ILE A 23 14.96 -13.75 22.55
N ASN A 24 15.04 -14.55 21.48
CA ASN A 24 14.24 -14.34 20.30
C ASN A 24 12.80 -14.59 20.76
N ALA A 25 12.09 -13.52 21.13
CA ALA A 25 10.67 -13.60 21.40
C ALA A 25 10.03 -14.04 20.09
N ALA A 26 9.72 -15.33 19.98
CA ALA A 26 8.87 -15.82 18.91
C ALA A 26 7.56 -15.02 19.01
N ILE A 27 7.25 -14.26 17.96
CA ILE A 27 5.97 -13.55 17.85
C ILE A 27 4.91 -14.65 17.87
N GLU A 28 4.17 -14.78 18.98
CA GLU A 28 3.05 -15.71 19.03
C GLU A 28 2.07 -15.36 17.90
N PRO A 29 1.55 -16.37 17.18
CA PRO A 29 0.56 -16.09 16.15
C PRO A 29 -0.64 -15.38 16.77
N PRO A 30 -1.20 -14.36 16.10
CA PRO A 30 -2.31 -13.58 16.63
C PRO A 30 -3.51 -14.49 16.96
N SER A 31 -4.19 -14.21 18.06
CA SER A 31 -5.39 -14.97 18.43
C SER A 31 -6.48 -14.82 17.35
N ALA A 32 -7.36 -15.82 17.22
CA ALA A 32 -8.48 -15.78 16.28
C ALA A 32 -9.38 -14.54 16.51
N GLU A 33 -9.56 -14.12 17.76
CA GLU A 33 -10.33 -12.91 18.13
C GLU A 33 -9.63 -11.64 17.64
N SER A 34 -8.30 -11.55 17.80
CA SER A 34 -7.51 -10.41 17.30
C SER A 34 -7.56 -10.30 15.77
N VAL A 35 -7.52 -11.42 15.07
CA VAL A 35 -7.62 -11.47 13.60
C VAL A 35 -9.00 -11.01 13.13
N GLU A 36 -10.09 -11.48 13.78
CA GLU A 36 -11.45 -11.08 13.39
C GLU A 36 -11.70 -9.59 13.66
N ARG A 37 -11.28 -9.07 14.83
CA ARG A 37 -11.33 -7.63 15.12
C ARG A 37 -10.57 -6.81 14.08
N ALA A 38 -9.37 -7.23 13.72
CA ALA A 38 -8.58 -6.56 12.68
C ALA A 38 -9.29 -6.57 11.32
N ARG A 39 -9.94 -7.69 10.97
CA ARG A 39 -10.71 -7.83 9.72
C ARG A 39 -11.93 -6.91 9.70
N GLU A 40 -12.67 -6.80 10.79
CA GLU A 40 -13.80 -5.88 10.90
C GLU A 40 -13.38 -4.41 10.73
N ILE A 41 -12.24 -4.03 11.31
CA ILE A 41 -11.71 -2.67 11.16
C ILE A 41 -11.27 -2.42 9.71
N LEU A 42 -10.59 -3.36 9.06
CA LEU A 42 -10.21 -3.24 7.64
C LEU A 42 -11.42 -3.09 6.72
N ARG A 43 -12.52 -3.83 6.97
CA ARG A 43 -13.78 -3.64 6.23
C ARG A 43 -14.31 -2.23 6.39
N SER A 44 -14.29 -1.72 7.62
CA SER A 44 -14.75 -0.35 7.91
C SER A 44 -13.89 0.70 7.20
N ILE A 45 -12.57 0.48 7.11
CA ILE A 45 -11.65 1.35 6.35
C ILE A 45 -12.01 1.31 4.86
N ASP A 46 -12.20 0.12 4.29
CA ASP A 46 -12.54 -0.05 2.88
C ASP A 46 -13.89 0.64 2.52
N ASP A 47 -14.89 0.51 3.39
CA ASP A 47 -16.20 1.14 3.23
C ASP A 47 -16.15 2.68 3.33
N LEU A 48 -15.19 3.23 4.11
CA LEU A 48 -14.99 4.68 4.18
C LEU A 48 -14.51 5.25 2.85
N TRP A 49 -13.62 4.52 2.16
CA TRP A 49 -12.95 5.01 0.94
C TRP A 49 -13.77 4.86 -0.33
N ARG A 50 -14.56 3.80 -0.47
CA ARG A 50 -15.04 3.42 -1.80
C ARG A 50 -16.47 3.81 -2.09
N GLY A 51 -17.39 3.64 -1.14
CA GLY A 51 -18.80 3.57 -1.50
C GLY A 51 -19.06 2.44 -2.52
N ASP A 52 -20.28 2.36 -3.06
CA ASP A 52 -20.64 1.38 -4.12
C ASP A 52 -20.02 1.72 -5.48
N SER A 53 -19.76 2.99 -5.71
CA SER A 53 -19.18 3.53 -6.93
C SER A 53 -18.54 4.89 -6.66
N SER A 54 -17.58 5.29 -7.51
CA SER A 54 -16.95 6.60 -7.40
C SER A 54 -16.63 7.22 -8.75
N TYR A 55 -16.56 8.55 -8.76
CA TYR A 55 -15.95 9.36 -9.80
C TYR A 55 -14.93 10.30 -9.18
N ALA A 56 -13.76 10.41 -9.78
CA ALA A 56 -12.72 11.31 -9.30
C ALA A 56 -12.00 12.02 -10.43
N ILE A 57 -11.55 13.24 -10.13
CA ILE A 57 -10.51 13.95 -10.87
C ILE A 57 -9.34 14.13 -9.91
N PHE A 58 -8.15 13.76 -10.34
CA PHE A 58 -6.94 13.90 -9.55
C PHE A 58 -5.74 14.26 -10.41
N SER A 59 -4.78 14.92 -9.80
CA SER A 59 -3.45 15.16 -10.36
C SER A 59 -2.48 14.13 -9.81
N MET A 60 -1.58 13.63 -10.68
CA MET A 60 -0.48 12.76 -10.30
C MET A 60 0.84 13.43 -10.66
N HIS A 61 1.70 13.63 -9.66
CA HIS A 61 3.05 14.17 -9.80
C HIS A 61 4.07 13.07 -9.55
N VAL A 62 4.91 12.82 -10.53
CA VAL A 62 6.01 11.85 -10.44
C VAL A 62 7.32 12.62 -10.44
N LYS A 63 8.16 12.36 -9.43
CA LYS A 63 9.54 12.87 -9.34
C LYS A 63 10.49 11.69 -9.22
N THR A 64 11.42 11.60 -10.15
CA THR A 64 12.56 10.67 -10.11
C THR A 64 13.86 11.45 -10.26
N GLU A 65 15.00 10.78 -10.09
CA GLU A 65 16.31 11.37 -10.36
C GLU A 65 16.40 11.95 -11.79
N HIS A 66 15.74 11.33 -12.76
CA HIS A 66 15.90 11.62 -14.18
C HIS A 66 14.80 12.48 -14.80
N TYR A 67 13.62 12.57 -14.16
CA TYR A 67 12.50 13.35 -14.70
C TYR A 67 11.49 13.76 -13.64
N GLN A 68 10.74 14.80 -13.97
CA GLN A 68 9.53 15.18 -13.29
C GLN A 68 8.37 15.20 -14.29
N ARG A 69 7.22 14.70 -13.87
CA ARG A 69 6.05 14.59 -14.74
C ARG A 69 4.78 14.87 -13.93
N SER A 70 3.88 15.62 -14.54
CA SER A 70 2.56 15.89 -13.96
C SER A 70 1.48 15.46 -14.94
N MET A 71 0.46 14.78 -14.44
CA MET A 71 -0.69 14.33 -15.21
C MET A 71 -1.96 14.69 -14.46
N GLN A 72 -3.02 15.06 -15.19
CA GLN A 72 -4.37 15.12 -14.66
C GLN A 72 -5.16 13.95 -15.23
N MET A 73 -5.90 13.28 -14.36
CA MET A 73 -6.62 12.06 -14.68
C MET A 73 -8.07 12.15 -14.23
N GLU A 74 -8.92 11.39 -14.91
CA GLU A 74 -10.27 11.09 -14.45
C GLU A 74 -10.39 9.59 -14.18
N ALA A 75 -11.11 9.21 -13.12
CA ALA A 75 -11.29 7.83 -12.72
C ALA A 75 -12.74 7.54 -12.37
N TRP A 76 -13.16 6.32 -12.64
CA TRP A 76 -14.43 5.73 -12.23
C TRP A 76 -14.18 4.38 -11.59
N SER A 77 -14.90 4.07 -10.52
CA SER A 77 -14.92 2.73 -9.95
C SER A 77 -16.35 2.28 -9.66
N LYS A 78 -16.59 0.96 -9.68
CA LYS A 78 -17.86 0.36 -9.30
C LYS A 78 -17.62 -1.01 -8.67
N GLY A 79 -18.01 -1.14 -7.41
CA GLY A 79 -17.64 -2.30 -6.59
C GLY A 79 -16.12 -2.48 -6.50
N LYS A 80 -15.70 -3.69 -6.18
CA LYS A 80 -14.27 -4.05 -6.07
C LYS A 80 -13.62 -4.43 -7.42
N ASP A 81 -14.42 -4.73 -8.43
CA ASP A 81 -13.99 -5.40 -9.66
C ASP A 81 -13.87 -4.49 -10.89
N LYS A 82 -14.33 -3.26 -10.81
CA LYS A 82 -14.42 -2.39 -11.99
C LYS A 82 -13.79 -1.04 -11.70
N SER A 83 -12.75 -0.69 -12.46
CA SER A 83 -12.22 0.68 -12.48
C SER A 83 -11.75 1.07 -13.88
N LEU A 84 -11.86 2.34 -14.19
CA LEU A 84 -11.38 2.94 -15.43
C LEU A 84 -10.69 4.25 -15.09
N VAL A 85 -9.42 4.38 -15.47
CA VAL A 85 -8.64 5.62 -15.29
C VAL A 85 -8.20 6.11 -16.65
N LYS A 86 -8.33 7.42 -16.92
CA LYS A 86 -7.92 8.04 -18.19
C LYS A 86 -7.08 9.30 -17.93
N ILE A 87 -6.02 9.48 -18.69
CA ILE A 87 -5.22 10.71 -18.69
C ILE A 87 -6.00 11.80 -19.46
N LEU A 88 -6.21 12.94 -18.80
CA LEU A 88 -6.78 14.17 -19.38
C LEU A 88 -5.67 15.11 -19.89
N LYS A 89 -4.59 15.25 -19.09
CA LYS A 89 -3.41 16.09 -19.39
C LYS A 89 -2.12 15.34 -19.03
N PRO A 90 -1.02 15.59 -19.71
CA PRO A 90 -0.83 16.51 -20.86
C PRO A 90 -1.46 15.98 -22.15
N LEU A 91 -1.66 16.88 -23.13
CA LEU A 91 -2.34 16.55 -24.40
C LEU A 91 -1.65 15.39 -25.17
N LYS A 92 -0.30 15.31 -25.09
CA LYS A 92 0.50 14.25 -25.73
C LYS A 92 0.16 12.83 -25.24
N GLU A 93 -0.45 12.71 -24.04
CA GLU A 93 -0.77 11.45 -23.39
C GLU A 93 -2.27 11.27 -23.17
N LYS A 94 -3.06 12.30 -23.55
CA LYS A 94 -4.50 12.30 -23.39
C LYS A 94 -5.13 11.05 -24.01
N GLY A 95 -6.00 10.41 -23.24
CA GLY A 95 -6.70 9.19 -23.64
C GLY A 95 -5.94 7.89 -23.37
N THR A 96 -4.67 7.94 -22.89
CA THR A 96 -4.05 6.76 -22.28
C THR A 96 -4.92 6.33 -21.13
N ALA A 97 -5.22 5.02 -21.03
CA ALA A 97 -6.18 4.55 -20.05
C ALA A 97 -5.81 3.19 -19.49
N SER A 98 -6.25 2.94 -18.26
CA SER A 98 -6.21 1.64 -17.59
C SER A 98 -7.63 1.22 -17.24
N LEU A 99 -7.99 -0.04 -17.52
CA LEU A 99 -9.29 -0.63 -17.20
C LEU A 99 -9.09 -1.90 -16.39
N LYS A 100 -9.61 -1.92 -15.18
CA LYS A 100 -9.82 -3.14 -14.40
C LYS A 100 -11.23 -3.67 -14.70
N SER A 101 -11.34 -4.95 -15.02
CA SER A 101 -12.61 -5.64 -15.23
C SER A 101 -12.49 -7.06 -14.67
N GLY A 102 -13.06 -7.28 -13.49
CA GLY A 102 -12.83 -8.48 -12.70
C GLY A 102 -11.33 -8.60 -12.34
N LYS A 103 -10.76 -9.78 -12.60
CA LYS A 103 -9.34 -10.09 -12.36
C LYS A 103 -8.39 -9.59 -13.47
N HIS A 104 -8.89 -8.83 -14.45
CA HIS A 104 -8.12 -8.46 -15.63
C HIS A 104 -7.85 -6.97 -15.67
N LEU A 105 -6.59 -6.61 -15.89
CA LEU A 105 -6.15 -5.25 -16.11
C LEU A 105 -5.75 -5.07 -17.58
N TYR A 106 -6.23 -3.99 -18.19
CA TYR A 106 -5.95 -3.61 -19.56
C TYR A 106 -5.35 -2.21 -19.59
N SER A 107 -4.31 -2.03 -20.41
CA SER A 107 -3.73 -0.72 -20.73
C SER A 107 -4.05 -0.36 -22.18
N TYR A 108 -4.48 0.87 -22.42
CA TYR A 108 -4.75 1.41 -23.75
C TYR A 108 -3.82 2.56 -24.09
N LEU A 109 -3.18 2.45 -25.24
CA LEU A 109 -2.24 3.43 -25.80
C LEU A 109 -2.84 4.07 -27.04
N PRO A 110 -3.43 5.29 -26.96
CA PRO A 110 -4.17 5.92 -28.07
C PRO A 110 -3.30 6.24 -29.29
N ARG A 111 -1.99 6.48 -29.11
CA ARG A 111 -1.07 6.79 -30.22
C ARG A 111 -0.91 5.63 -31.21
N THR A 112 -1.03 4.41 -30.74
CA THR A 112 -0.88 3.19 -31.54
C THR A 112 -2.16 2.41 -31.67
N ASP A 113 -3.27 2.91 -31.10
CA ASP A 113 -4.58 2.23 -30.95
C ASP A 113 -4.42 0.80 -30.39
N ARG A 114 -3.49 0.60 -29.46
CA ARG A 114 -3.21 -0.70 -28.87
C ARG A 114 -3.88 -0.83 -27.50
N THR A 115 -4.61 -1.94 -27.33
CA THR A 115 -5.09 -2.41 -26.03
C THR A 115 -4.27 -3.65 -25.65
N ILE A 116 -3.63 -3.62 -24.50
CA ILE A 116 -2.77 -4.68 -23.95
C ILE A 116 -3.44 -5.19 -22.68
N ARG A 117 -3.70 -6.51 -22.62
CA ARG A 117 -4.04 -7.16 -21.36
C ARG A 117 -2.76 -7.43 -20.60
N LEU A 118 -2.66 -6.95 -19.37
CA LEU A 118 -1.51 -7.20 -18.51
C LEU A 118 -1.54 -8.64 -17.99
N THR A 119 -0.38 -9.27 -18.01
CA THR A 119 -0.17 -10.62 -17.46
C THR A 119 0.35 -10.54 -16.03
N SER A 120 0.31 -11.65 -15.27
CA SER A 120 0.85 -11.69 -13.90
C SER A 120 2.31 -11.21 -13.82
N GLY A 121 3.16 -11.57 -14.78
CA GLY A 121 4.55 -11.09 -14.82
C GLY A 121 4.72 -9.58 -15.06
N MET A 122 3.65 -8.87 -15.43
CA MET A 122 3.66 -7.41 -15.64
C MET A 122 3.11 -6.64 -14.43
N MET A 123 2.61 -7.33 -13.39
CA MET A 123 1.93 -6.66 -12.27
C MET A 123 2.88 -5.78 -11.45
N MET A 124 4.14 -6.21 -11.25
CA MET A 124 5.18 -5.40 -10.61
C MET A 124 5.67 -4.23 -11.46
N GLY A 125 5.27 -4.15 -12.72
CA GLY A 125 5.64 -3.05 -13.60
C GLY A 125 5.03 -1.73 -13.14
N SER A 126 5.78 -0.64 -13.34
CA SER A 126 5.34 0.72 -13.02
C SER A 126 4.04 1.09 -13.75
N TRP A 127 3.02 1.49 -13.00
CA TRP A 127 1.79 2.02 -13.58
C TRP A 127 2.01 3.44 -14.10
N MET A 128 1.81 3.63 -15.38
CA MET A 128 1.95 4.92 -16.06
C MET A 128 3.27 5.66 -15.77
N GLY A 129 4.37 4.92 -15.50
CA GLY A 129 5.68 5.50 -15.20
C GLY A 129 5.77 6.16 -13.82
N SER A 130 4.95 5.72 -12.87
CA SER A 130 4.94 6.18 -11.48
C SER A 130 5.61 5.16 -10.55
N HIS A 131 5.64 5.43 -9.24
CA HIS A 131 6.06 4.49 -8.20
C HIS A 131 4.92 3.56 -7.75
N PHE A 132 3.70 3.75 -8.29
CA PHE A 132 2.66 2.75 -8.20
C PHE A 132 2.93 1.60 -9.17
N THR A 133 2.62 0.40 -8.77
CA THR A 133 2.67 -0.79 -9.62
C THR A 133 1.31 -1.02 -10.31
N ASN A 134 1.30 -1.85 -11.34
CA ASN A 134 0.02 -2.29 -11.93
C ASN A 134 -0.79 -3.12 -10.94
N ASP A 135 -0.14 -3.77 -9.99
CA ASP A 135 -0.77 -4.58 -8.94
C ASP A 135 -1.59 -3.70 -7.99
N ASP A 136 -1.10 -2.51 -7.64
CA ASP A 136 -1.83 -1.57 -6.78
C ASP A 136 -3.23 -1.23 -7.30
N LEU A 137 -3.45 -1.27 -8.62
CA LEU A 137 -4.78 -1.06 -9.21
C LEU A 137 -5.72 -2.26 -9.04
N VAL A 138 -5.18 -3.43 -8.73
CA VAL A 138 -5.95 -4.67 -8.53
C VAL A 138 -6.05 -5.01 -7.06
N ASP A 139 -4.97 -4.86 -6.32
CA ASP A 139 -4.80 -5.33 -4.94
C ASP A 139 -5.52 -4.47 -3.91
N GLU A 140 -5.55 -3.15 -4.09
CA GLU A 140 -6.26 -2.22 -3.22
C GLU A 140 -7.73 -2.62 -2.95
N SER A 141 -8.29 -3.48 -3.82
CA SER A 141 -9.63 -4.02 -3.69
C SER A 141 -9.71 -5.36 -2.95
N ARG A 142 -8.59 -5.98 -2.54
CA ARG A 142 -8.57 -7.35 -2.03
C ARG A 142 -7.72 -7.57 -0.77
N MET A 143 -7.27 -6.50 -0.08
CA MET A 143 -6.45 -6.65 1.13
C MET A 143 -7.06 -7.61 2.15
N GLU A 144 -8.37 -7.52 2.36
CA GLU A 144 -9.10 -8.40 3.27
C GLU A 144 -9.18 -9.86 2.76
N GLU A 145 -9.26 -10.04 1.44
CA GLU A 145 -9.38 -11.36 0.83
C GLU A 145 -8.04 -12.10 0.78
N ASP A 146 -6.95 -11.38 0.46
CA ASP A 146 -5.64 -11.97 0.19
C ASP A 146 -4.70 -11.97 1.41
N TYR A 147 -4.96 -11.13 2.43
CA TYR A 147 -4.13 -11.02 3.63
C TYR A 147 -4.85 -11.49 4.88
N THR A 148 -4.06 -11.93 5.85
CA THR A 148 -4.48 -12.16 7.22
C THR A 148 -4.02 -10.97 8.06
N PRO A 149 -4.95 -10.13 8.58
CA PRO A 149 -4.59 -8.98 9.39
C PRO A 149 -4.35 -9.37 10.85
N ALA A 150 -3.45 -8.63 11.51
CA ALA A 150 -3.27 -8.67 12.95
C ALA A 150 -3.00 -7.26 13.48
N VAL A 151 -3.62 -6.88 14.60
CA VAL A 151 -3.27 -5.64 15.30
C VAL A 151 -1.91 -5.83 15.95
N THR A 152 -0.94 -4.96 15.62
CA THR A 152 0.44 -4.99 16.15
C THR A 152 0.67 -3.91 17.18
N PHE A 153 -0.09 -2.82 17.13
CA PHE A 153 -0.04 -1.73 18.10
C PHE A 153 -1.38 -1.00 18.18
N GLU A 154 -1.74 -0.58 19.38
CA GLU A 154 -2.89 0.30 19.65
C GLU A 154 -2.51 1.24 20.79
N GLY A 155 -2.62 2.55 20.57
CA GLY A 155 -2.29 3.57 21.56
C GLY A 155 -1.70 4.84 20.93
N VAL A 156 -1.08 5.67 21.78
CA VAL A 156 -0.52 6.95 21.34
C VAL A 156 0.91 6.79 20.83
N ARG A 157 1.17 7.23 19.61
CA ARG A 157 2.50 7.33 18.98
C ARG A 157 2.60 8.69 18.27
N ASP A 158 3.69 9.42 18.51
CA ASP A 158 3.93 10.75 17.94
C ASP A 158 2.77 11.74 18.12
N GLY A 159 2.09 11.66 19.29
CA GLY A 159 0.97 12.53 19.63
C GLY A 159 -0.38 12.15 19.01
N ASN A 160 -0.44 11.08 18.22
CA ASN A 160 -1.67 10.56 17.62
C ASN A 160 -2.09 9.25 18.29
N ASP A 161 -3.39 9.10 18.52
CA ASP A 161 -3.98 7.82 18.93
C ASP A 161 -4.22 6.98 17.69
N ILE A 162 -3.51 5.85 17.59
CA ILE A 162 -3.42 5.04 16.36
C ILE A 162 -3.69 3.57 16.61
N ILE A 163 -4.07 2.88 15.53
CA ILE A 163 -4.05 1.42 15.42
C ILE A 163 -3.12 1.06 14.26
N GLU A 164 -2.23 0.11 14.51
CA GLU A 164 -1.33 -0.44 13.50
C GLU A 164 -1.67 -1.91 13.24
N PHE A 165 -1.70 -2.27 11.97
CA PHE A 165 -1.98 -3.62 11.51
C PHE A 165 -0.79 -4.17 10.73
N ALA A 166 -0.43 -5.43 10.96
CA ALA A 166 0.35 -6.22 10.04
C ALA A 166 -0.60 -7.05 9.15
N LEU A 167 -0.43 -6.93 7.85
CA LEU A 167 -1.14 -7.71 6.84
C LEU A 167 -0.16 -8.72 6.27
N ILE A 168 -0.37 -10.00 6.56
CA ILE A 168 0.48 -11.10 6.08
C ILE A 168 -0.28 -11.83 4.98
N PRO A 169 0.31 -12.07 3.80
CA PRO A 169 -0.36 -12.76 2.71
C PRO A 169 -0.79 -14.17 3.13
N LYS A 170 -1.96 -14.61 2.65
CA LYS A 170 -2.39 -16.00 2.78
C LYS A 170 -1.53 -16.88 1.89
N GLU A 171 -1.41 -18.16 2.22
CA GLU A 171 -0.51 -19.13 1.56
C GLU A 171 -0.76 -19.24 0.04
N ASP A 172 -2.03 -19.10 -0.39
CA ASP A 172 -2.46 -19.20 -1.79
C ASP A 172 -2.75 -17.85 -2.45
N ALA A 173 -2.46 -16.74 -1.78
CA ALA A 173 -2.69 -15.40 -2.31
C ALA A 173 -1.68 -15.07 -3.41
N ALA A 174 -2.19 -14.63 -4.56
CA ALA A 174 -1.36 -14.20 -5.69
C ALA A 174 -1.04 -12.70 -5.55
N VAL A 175 -0.28 -12.35 -4.51
CA VAL A 175 0.12 -10.97 -4.19
C VAL A 175 1.63 -10.79 -4.36
N VAL A 176 2.07 -9.54 -4.40
CA VAL A 176 3.49 -9.18 -4.64
C VAL A 176 4.21 -8.75 -3.36
N TRP A 177 3.47 -8.42 -2.30
CA TRP A 177 4.04 -7.93 -1.04
C TRP A 177 4.06 -9.05 0.00
N GLY A 178 5.23 -9.30 0.58
CA GLY A 178 5.40 -10.29 1.66
C GLY A 178 4.81 -9.82 3.00
N LYS A 179 4.65 -8.51 3.18
CA LYS A 179 3.98 -7.90 4.35
C LYS A 179 3.61 -6.47 4.04
N ILE A 180 2.47 -6.01 4.60
CA ILE A 180 2.11 -4.59 4.64
C ILE A 180 1.86 -4.20 6.10
N ILE A 181 2.39 -3.05 6.53
CA ILE A 181 2.04 -2.42 7.81
C ILE A 181 1.14 -1.24 7.49
N LEU A 182 -0.10 -1.28 7.96
CA LEU A 182 -1.07 -0.20 7.84
C LEU A 182 -1.24 0.49 9.19
N THR A 183 -1.06 1.81 9.23
CA THR A 183 -1.32 2.65 10.41
C THR A 183 -2.50 3.57 10.13
N VAL A 184 -3.47 3.60 11.05
CA VAL A 184 -4.65 4.45 10.96
C VAL A 184 -4.86 5.25 12.25
N PHE A 185 -5.57 6.37 12.17
CA PHE A 185 -6.10 7.04 13.36
C PHE A 185 -7.15 6.15 14.05
N ALA A 186 -7.01 5.93 15.36
CA ALA A 186 -7.87 5.00 16.10
C ALA A 186 -9.36 5.39 16.07
N LYS A 187 -9.66 6.69 16.09
CA LYS A 187 -11.03 7.20 16.14
C LYS A 187 -11.71 7.27 14.77
N SER A 188 -11.01 7.81 13.77
CA SER A 188 -11.59 8.06 12.44
C SER A 188 -11.37 6.91 11.47
N LEU A 189 -10.46 5.98 11.77
CA LEU A 189 -9.98 4.91 10.91
C LEU A 189 -9.37 5.40 9.59
N LEU A 190 -9.05 6.70 9.49
CA LEU A 190 -8.39 7.26 8.32
C LEU A 190 -6.93 6.79 8.28
N PRO A 191 -6.41 6.35 7.13
CA PRO A 191 -5.05 5.88 7.00
C PRO A 191 -4.05 7.02 7.18
N ILE A 192 -2.94 6.73 7.84
CA ILE A 192 -1.80 7.64 8.04
C ILE A 192 -0.65 7.21 7.12
N GLU A 193 -0.32 5.92 7.15
CA GLU A 193 0.81 5.37 6.39
C GLU A 193 0.59 3.88 6.11
N GLU A 194 1.11 3.43 4.97
CA GLU A 194 1.32 2.03 4.63
C GLU A 194 2.79 1.79 4.32
N ILE A 195 3.38 0.75 4.89
CA ILE A 195 4.76 0.35 4.64
C ILE A 195 4.74 -1.03 3.98
N PHE A 196 5.37 -1.12 2.81
CA PHE A 196 5.37 -2.34 2.00
C PHE A 196 6.73 -3.04 2.09
N TYR A 197 6.69 -4.34 2.36
CA TYR A 197 7.86 -5.21 2.45
C TYR A 197 7.80 -6.27 1.36
N ASP A 198 8.94 -6.64 0.82
CA ASP A 198 9.06 -7.76 -0.11
C ASP A 198 8.98 -9.12 0.60
N GLU A 199 9.16 -10.20 -0.15
CA GLU A 199 9.13 -11.58 0.36
C GLU A 199 10.31 -11.87 1.31
N ASP A 200 11.42 -11.14 1.21
CA ASP A 200 12.58 -11.25 2.10
C ASP A 200 12.43 -10.41 3.37
N GLY A 201 11.33 -9.68 3.52
CA GLY A 201 11.03 -8.81 4.65
C GLY A 201 11.80 -7.48 4.62
N ILE A 202 12.30 -7.07 3.45
CA ILE A 202 12.97 -5.79 3.24
C ILE A 202 11.93 -4.72 2.91
N GLU A 203 11.96 -3.59 3.62
CA GLU A 203 11.12 -2.44 3.32
C GLU A 203 11.45 -1.87 1.95
N THR A 204 10.46 -1.81 1.06
CA THR A 204 10.63 -1.37 -0.33
C THR A 204 10.09 0.02 -0.59
N ARG A 205 8.95 0.36 0.02
CA ARG A 205 8.32 1.67 -0.17
C ARG A 205 7.38 2.00 1.00
N ARG A 206 7.08 3.29 1.11
CA ARG A 206 6.05 3.84 2.01
C ARG A 206 5.02 4.60 1.22
N MET A 207 3.75 4.48 1.61
CA MET A 207 2.66 5.32 1.15
C MET A 207 2.15 6.14 2.33
N SER A 208 2.22 7.46 2.25
CA SER A 208 1.69 8.36 3.27
C SER A 208 0.43 9.06 2.80
N PHE A 209 -0.46 9.36 3.75
CA PHE A 209 -1.75 9.99 3.53
C PHE A 209 -1.82 11.31 4.28
N SER A 210 -2.32 12.37 3.65
CA SER A 210 -2.35 13.70 4.24
C SER A 210 -3.44 14.58 3.63
N ASP A 211 -3.54 15.84 4.12
CA ASP A 211 -4.49 16.85 3.63
C ASP A 211 -5.94 16.34 3.70
N TYR A 212 -6.36 15.92 4.91
CA TYR A 212 -7.69 15.36 5.13
C TYR A 212 -8.75 16.43 4.92
N LYS A 213 -9.69 16.15 4.01
CA LYS A 213 -10.76 17.08 3.59
C LYS A 213 -12.09 16.37 3.51
N VAL A 214 -13.15 17.15 3.66
CA VAL A 214 -14.50 16.62 3.39
C VAL A 214 -14.70 16.53 1.88
N MET A 215 -14.78 15.30 1.37
CA MET A 215 -15.10 14.97 -0.01
C MET A 215 -16.29 14.03 -0.01
N SER A 216 -17.31 14.34 -0.84
CA SER A 216 -18.55 13.55 -0.88
C SER A 216 -19.22 13.32 0.49
N GLY A 217 -19.12 14.32 1.40
CA GLY A 217 -19.70 14.26 2.74
C GLY A 217 -18.91 13.42 3.77
N ARG A 218 -17.72 12.92 3.42
CA ARG A 218 -16.83 12.16 4.30
C ARG A 218 -15.47 12.85 4.39
N GLU A 219 -14.84 12.81 5.57
CA GLU A 219 -13.44 13.21 5.71
C GLU A 219 -12.56 12.12 5.12
N LEU A 220 -11.70 12.48 4.17
CA LEU A 220 -10.80 11.58 3.44
C LEU A 220 -9.48 12.29 3.17
N PRO A 221 -8.33 11.59 3.11
CA PRO A 221 -7.08 12.20 2.69
C PRO A 221 -7.16 12.60 1.21
N ALA A 222 -6.86 13.85 0.94
CA ALA A 222 -6.82 14.37 -0.43
C ALA A 222 -5.47 14.13 -1.10
N VAL A 223 -4.43 13.77 -0.34
CA VAL A 223 -3.07 13.53 -0.83
C VAL A 223 -2.61 12.14 -0.43
N MET A 224 -2.14 11.36 -1.41
CA MET A 224 -1.42 10.11 -1.23
C MET A 224 -0.03 10.25 -1.86
N ARG A 225 1.03 9.85 -1.15
CA ARG A 225 2.40 9.90 -1.65
C ARG A 225 3.10 8.56 -1.44
N VAL A 226 3.61 7.99 -2.52
CA VAL A 226 4.47 6.81 -2.52
C VAL A 226 5.91 7.22 -2.66
N THR A 227 6.77 6.76 -1.74
CA THR A 227 8.21 7.01 -1.72
C THR A 227 8.94 5.67 -1.63
N PRO A 228 9.81 5.32 -2.61
CA PRO A 228 10.68 4.14 -2.50
C PRO A 228 11.67 4.31 -1.35
N THR A 229 11.93 3.25 -0.58
CA THR A 229 12.82 3.30 0.58
C THR A 229 14.29 3.49 0.17
N ASP A 230 14.69 2.89 -0.94
CA ASP A 230 16.05 3.02 -1.51
C ASP A 230 16.32 4.36 -2.21
N LYS A 231 15.25 5.16 -2.46
CA LYS A 231 15.31 6.44 -3.18
C LYS A 231 14.42 7.49 -2.52
N PRO A 232 14.78 7.98 -1.34
CA PRO A 232 13.92 8.87 -0.53
C PRO A 232 13.63 10.23 -1.17
N ASP A 233 14.42 10.65 -2.17
CA ASP A 233 14.21 11.88 -2.95
C ASP A 233 13.26 11.71 -4.13
N GLU A 234 12.90 10.46 -4.49
CA GLU A 234 11.92 10.13 -5.51
C GLU A 234 10.54 9.93 -4.88
N TYR A 235 9.49 10.30 -5.58
CA TYR A 235 8.12 10.04 -5.13
C TYR A 235 7.11 10.11 -6.26
N THR A 236 5.96 9.51 -6.02
CA THR A 236 4.72 9.79 -6.76
C THR A 236 3.67 10.30 -5.78
N GLU A 237 3.06 11.42 -6.12
CA GLU A 237 2.00 12.04 -5.31
C GLU A 237 0.72 12.12 -6.14
N ILE A 238 -0.38 11.63 -5.56
CA ILE A 238 -1.73 11.78 -6.08
C ILE A 238 -2.44 12.82 -5.22
N ILE A 239 -3.06 13.81 -5.88
CA ILE A 239 -3.84 14.88 -5.23
C ILE A 239 -5.25 14.85 -5.81
N TYR A 240 -6.23 14.49 -5.00
CA TYR A 240 -7.64 14.50 -5.39
C TYR A 240 -8.15 15.95 -5.51
N GLU A 241 -8.64 16.30 -6.70
CA GLU A 241 -9.30 17.58 -7.00
C GLU A 241 -10.82 17.46 -6.76
N THR A 242 -11.39 16.33 -7.14
CA THR A 242 -12.81 16.01 -6.97
C THR A 242 -12.93 14.53 -6.65
N LEU A 243 -13.79 14.18 -5.69
CA LEU A 243 -14.20 12.82 -5.40
C LEU A 243 -15.70 12.81 -5.10
N GLU A 244 -16.44 12.05 -5.89
CA GLU A 244 -17.88 11.80 -5.74
C GLU A 244 -18.09 10.31 -5.50
N LEU A 245 -18.77 9.97 -4.41
CA LEU A 245 -19.09 8.59 -4.05
C LEU A 245 -20.56 8.29 -4.40
N ASN A 246 -20.86 7.01 -4.61
CA ASN A 246 -22.20 6.50 -4.90
C ASN A 246 -22.85 7.13 -6.15
N VAL A 247 -22.04 7.35 -7.18
CA VAL A 247 -22.50 7.90 -8.47
C VAL A 247 -23.15 6.81 -9.31
N ASP A 248 -24.21 7.15 -10.09
CA ASP A 248 -24.83 6.19 -10.98
C ASP A 248 -23.96 5.91 -12.22
N LEU A 249 -23.33 4.74 -12.28
CA LEU A 249 -22.42 4.32 -13.34
C LEU A 249 -22.98 3.09 -14.08
N LYS A 250 -23.07 3.21 -15.42
CA LYS A 250 -23.45 2.09 -16.28
C LYS A 250 -22.31 1.09 -16.42
N ASP A 251 -22.59 -0.19 -16.35
CA ASP A 251 -21.60 -1.27 -16.50
C ASP A 251 -20.86 -1.22 -17.84
N SER A 252 -21.51 -0.69 -18.89
CA SER A 252 -20.90 -0.51 -20.20
C SER A 252 -19.69 0.46 -20.19
N LEU A 253 -19.55 1.29 -19.14
CA LEU A 253 -18.38 2.15 -18.93
C LEU A 253 -17.11 1.32 -18.71
N PHE A 254 -17.23 0.16 -18.08
CA PHE A 254 -16.10 -0.71 -17.73
C PHE A 254 -15.88 -1.81 -18.79
N SER A 255 -15.88 -1.42 -20.05
CA SER A 255 -15.67 -2.31 -21.18
C SER A 255 -14.45 -1.91 -22.00
N ILE A 256 -13.86 -2.87 -22.73
CA ILE A 256 -12.71 -2.59 -23.63
C ILE A 256 -13.07 -1.50 -24.65
N ASN A 257 -14.32 -1.45 -25.10
CA ASN A 257 -14.77 -0.41 -26.02
C ASN A 257 -14.74 0.99 -25.38
N SER A 258 -14.90 1.09 -24.07
CA SER A 258 -14.84 2.37 -23.35
C SER A 258 -13.42 2.93 -23.26
N LEU A 259 -12.38 2.09 -23.33
CA LEU A 259 -10.99 2.53 -23.41
C LEU A 259 -10.76 3.43 -24.62
N LYS A 260 -11.33 3.08 -25.76
CA LYS A 260 -11.13 3.75 -27.05
C LYS A 260 -11.98 5.00 -27.26
N ARG A 261 -13.00 5.23 -26.43
CA ARG A 261 -13.87 6.40 -26.59
C ARG A 261 -13.11 7.68 -26.24
N ARG A 262 -12.91 8.52 -27.26
CA ARG A 262 -12.46 9.92 -27.10
C ARG A 262 -13.66 10.73 -26.59
N ARG A 263 -13.56 11.36 -25.45
CA ARG A 263 -14.45 12.46 -25.04
C ARG A 263 -13.86 13.78 -25.53
#